data_35c63639ade1ea8f9c573b262300b042
#
_entry.id   35c63639ade1ea8f9c573b262300b042
#
_cell.length_a   1.000
_cell.length_b   1.000
_cell.length_c   1.000
_cell.angle_alpha   90.00
_cell.angle_beta   90.00
_cell.angle_gamma   90.00
#
_symmetry.space_group_name_H-M   'P 1'
#
loop_
_entity.id
_entity.type
_entity.pdbx_description
1 polymer ?
#
loop_
_entity_poly.entity_id
_entity_poly.type
_entity_poly.pdbx_seq_one_letter_code
_entity_poly.pdbx_strand_id
1 'polypeptide(L)'
;MHGEYKVPGGKLVVVDTDVEEDRLARVSVSGDFFLDPDDALTRITASLEGAPASSSAKDLAARVAGALHEGDTLTGVTPEAVGIAVRRALGAALSWDDIDFDVIHGPVVDPMINVAMDETLVEDVAAGRRKPFMRLWEWNGPQVVIGSFQSYQNEIQQDGVDRYGITVSRRVTGGGAMFMEPGNCITYSLVIPTALVEGMSFEQAYPYLDQWVMEVLDKLGIKATYVPLNDIASEFGKIGGAAQKRWANGYMVHHVTMAYDIDAIKMNEVLRIGMEKIRDKGTRSAVKRVDPMRSQTGLPREEILQAFFDHFKEKYNATVGTITDEDLEVARQRCETKFAREEWVHRIP
;
A
#
# COMPACT_ATOMS: atom_id res chain seq x y z
N MET A 1 -24.01 12.50 15.81
CA MET A 1 -23.08 11.53 15.22
C MET A 1 -21.73 11.75 15.85
N HIS A 2 -20.93 10.68 16.04
CA HIS A 2 -19.65 10.72 16.79
C HIS A 2 -18.53 10.13 15.96
N GLY A 3 -17.38 10.82 15.89
CA GLY A 3 -16.19 10.37 15.19
C GLY A 3 -14.92 10.72 15.95
N GLU A 4 -14.00 9.77 16.01
CA GLU A 4 -12.71 9.92 16.70
C GLU A 4 -11.56 9.66 15.72
N TYR A 5 -10.46 10.42 15.88
CA TYR A 5 -9.22 10.15 15.18
C TYR A 5 -8.02 10.37 16.08
N LYS A 6 -7.23 9.32 16.29
CA LYS A 6 -5.94 9.42 16.99
C LYS A 6 -4.86 9.77 15.98
N VAL A 7 -4.31 10.97 16.12
CA VAL A 7 -3.21 11.43 15.27
C VAL A 7 -1.97 10.56 15.53
N PRO A 8 -1.34 9.99 14.50
CA PRO A 8 -0.09 9.24 14.65
C PRO A 8 1.00 10.09 15.32
N GLY A 9 1.53 9.61 16.46
CA GLY A 9 2.48 10.38 17.26
C GLY A 9 1.91 11.63 17.95
N GLY A 10 0.64 11.89 17.78
CA GLY A 10 -0.09 13.04 18.31
C GLY A 10 -1.18 12.68 19.32
N LYS A 11 -2.25 13.44 19.31
CA LYS A 11 -3.33 13.40 20.27
C LYS A 11 -4.65 12.88 19.66
N LEU A 12 -5.64 12.61 20.50
CA LEU A 12 -6.99 12.24 20.08
C LEU A 12 -7.77 13.50 19.67
N VAL A 13 -8.45 13.40 18.52
CA VAL A 13 -9.46 14.37 18.07
C VAL A 13 -10.82 13.68 18.08
N VAL A 14 -11.79 14.32 18.65
CA VAL A 14 -13.19 13.87 18.72
C VAL A 14 -14.07 14.92 18.08
N VAL A 15 -14.97 14.50 17.22
CA VAL A 15 -15.99 15.36 16.62
C VAL A 15 -17.37 14.74 16.86
N ASP A 16 -18.23 15.54 17.47
CA ASP A 16 -19.66 15.28 17.54
C ASP A 16 -20.38 16.27 16.63
N THR A 17 -21.31 15.78 15.81
CA THR A 17 -22.09 16.61 14.89
C THR A 17 -23.42 15.95 14.55
N ASP A 18 -24.35 16.74 14.05
CA ASP A 18 -25.55 16.26 13.39
C ASP A 18 -25.55 16.69 11.93
N VAL A 19 -26.47 16.16 11.12
CA VAL A 19 -26.70 16.60 9.74
C VAL A 19 -28.13 17.12 9.63
N GLU A 20 -28.25 18.36 9.19
CA GLU A 20 -29.52 19.02 8.87
C GLU A 20 -29.44 19.56 7.45
N GLU A 21 -30.42 19.23 6.60
CA GLU A 21 -30.45 19.66 5.19
C GLU A 21 -29.13 19.45 4.44
N ASP A 22 -28.53 18.23 4.59
CA ASP A 22 -27.24 17.84 3.99
C ASP A 22 -26.04 18.69 4.45
N ARG A 23 -26.15 19.38 5.59
CA ARG A 23 -25.09 20.19 6.19
C ARG A 23 -24.81 19.77 7.61
N LEU A 24 -23.54 19.96 8.02
CA LEU A 24 -23.13 19.76 9.40
C LEU A 24 -23.83 20.77 10.32
N ALA A 25 -24.38 20.30 11.39
CA ALA A 25 -25.08 21.08 12.40
C ALA A 25 -24.65 20.65 13.82
N ARG A 26 -24.65 21.60 14.75
CA ARG A 26 -24.26 21.35 16.15
C ARG A 26 -22.90 20.69 16.27
N VAL A 27 -21.93 21.18 15.50
CA VAL A 27 -20.57 20.66 15.51
C VAL A 27 -19.90 20.95 16.85
N SER A 28 -19.25 19.94 17.41
CA SER A 28 -18.38 20.06 18.59
C SER A 28 -17.05 19.36 18.30
N VAL A 29 -15.94 20.07 18.47
CA VAL A 29 -14.60 19.50 18.34
C VAL A 29 -13.99 19.47 19.75
N SER A 30 -13.43 18.32 20.14
CA SER A 30 -12.79 18.11 21.44
C SER A 30 -11.63 17.10 21.32
N GLY A 31 -10.85 16.92 22.39
CA GLY A 31 -9.76 15.96 22.40
C GLY A 31 -8.73 16.22 23.51
N ASP A 32 -7.62 15.49 23.46
CA ASP A 32 -6.50 15.65 24.41
C ASP A 32 -5.31 16.47 23.85
N PHE A 33 -5.56 17.22 22.77
CA PHE A 33 -4.59 18.12 22.12
C PHE A 33 -4.49 19.48 22.82
N PHE A 34 -3.53 20.31 22.36
CA PHE A 34 -3.34 21.66 22.88
C PHE A 34 -3.43 22.69 21.75
N LEU A 35 -4.04 23.83 22.06
CA LEU A 35 -4.16 24.99 21.16
C LEU A 35 -3.68 26.24 21.89
N ASP A 36 -3.02 27.11 21.17
CA ASP A 36 -2.65 28.44 21.65
C ASP A 36 -2.86 29.44 20.49
N PRO A 37 -3.77 30.43 20.65
CA PRO A 37 -4.63 30.71 21.81
C PRO A 37 -5.84 29.74 21.89
N ASP A 38 -6.46 29.64 23.07
CA ASP A 38 -7.60 28.75 23.35
C ASP A 38 -8.82 29.01 22.45
N ASP A 39 -9.03 30.25 22.00
CA ASP A 39 -10.16 30.61 21.12
C ASP A 39 -10.03 30.01 19.70
N ALA A 40 -8.86 29.50 19.33
CA ALA A 40 -8.68 28.76 18.08
C ALA A 40 -9.66 27.58 17.98
N LEU A 41 -9.97 26.90 19.11
CA LEU A 41 -10.95 25.81 19.11
C LEU A 41 -12.35 26.28 18.68
N THR A 42 -12.75 27.47 19.15
CA THR A 42 -14.05 28.05 18.81
C THR A 42 -14.11 28.37 17.30
N ARG A 43 -13.03 28.91 16.74
CA ARG A 43 -12.93 29.23 15.32
C ARG A 43 -12.94 27.97 14.45
N ILE A 44 -12.18 26.94 14.85
CA ILE A 44 -12.16 25.63 14.19
C ILE A 44 -13.57 25.04 14.15
N THR A 45 -14.24 24.97 15.30
CA THR A 45 -15.60 24.42 15.41
C THR A 45 -16.59 25.21 14.54
N ALA A 46 -16.55 26.52 14.59
CA ALA A 46 -17.42 27.40 13.79
C ALA A 46 -17.18 27.28 12.28
N SER A 47 -15.95 26.99 11.85
CA SER A 47 -15.62 26.81 10.44
C SER A 47 -16.26 25.56 9.80
N LEU A 48 -16.57 24.57 10.61
CA LEU A 48 -17.20 23.31 10.21
C LEU A 48 -18.73 23.40 10.18
N GLU A 49 -19.32 24.29 10.97
CA GLU A 49 -20.77 24.48 11.03
C GLU A 49 -21.31 24.89 9.65
N GLY A 50 -22.38 24.23 9.19
CA GLY A 50 -22.98 24.46 7.88
C GLY A 50 -22.16 23.94 6.68
N ALA A 51 -21.05 23.25 6.89
CA ALA A 51 -20.32 22.59 5.80
C ALA A 51 -21.17 21.48 5.17
N PRO A 52 -21.12 21.25 3.84
CA PRO A 52 -21.85 20.14 3.23
C PRO A 52 -21.41 18.80 3.84
N ALA A 53 -22.36 17.93 4.19
CA ALA A 53 -22.07 16.61 4.71
C ALA A 53 -21.31 15.72 3.69
N SER A 54 -21.38 16.04 2.40
CA SER A 54 -20.64 15.42 1.31
C SER A 54 -19.20 15.92 1.17
N SER A 55 -18.76 16.93 1.95
CA SER A 55 -17.39 17.48 1.86
C SER A 55 -16.35 16.39 2.12
N SER A 56 -15.27 16.41 1.33
CA SER A 56 -14.10 15.55 1.55
C SER A 56 -13.36 15.91 2.84
N ALA A 57 -12.55 15.00 3.38
CA ALA A 57 -11.69 15.31 4.53
C ALA A 57 -10.73 16.48 4.21
N LYS A 58 -10.27 16.59 2.96
CA LYS A 58 -9.41 17.67 2.47
C LYS A 58 -10.13 19.03 2.49
N ASP A 59 -11.39 19.08 2.02
CA ASP A 59 -12.17 20.33 2.04
C ASP A 59 -12.48 20.79 3.47
N LEU A 60 -12.79 19.84 4.34
CA LEU A 60 -13.00 20.08 5.77
C LEU A 60 -11.70 20.57 6.43
N ALA A 61 -10.56 19.95 6.13
CA ALA A 61 -9.25 20.39 6.60
C ALA A 61 -8.93 21.83 6.12
N ALA A 62 -9.22 22.14 4.86
CA ALA A 62 -9.02 23.48 4.30
C ALA A 62 -9.86 24.55 5.03
N ARG A 63 -11.11 24.20 5.42
CA ARG A 63 -11.95 25.10 6.25
C ARG A 63 -11.34 25.35 7.62
N VAL A 64 -10.86 24.28 8.28
CA VAL A 64 -10.18 24.37 9.58
C VAL A 64 -8.91 25.22 9.46
N ALA A 65 -8.07 24.96 8.45
CA ALA A 65 -6.85 25.74 8.21
C ALA A 65 -7.16 27.23 7.95
N GLY A 66 -8.23 27.52 7.20
CA GLY A 66 -8.68 28.90 6.92
C GLY A 66 -9.25 29.65 8.14
N ALA A 67 -9.56 28.92 9.22
CA ALA A 67 -10.02 29.50 10.48
C ALA A 67 -8.87 29.83 11.46
N LEU A 68 -7.66 29.39 11.13
CA LEU A 68 -6.45 29.66 11.92
C LEU A 68 -5.84 31.01 11.52
N HIS A 69 -5.33 31.74 12.50
CA HIS A 69 -4.61 32.99 12.31
C HIS A 69 -3.11 32.76 12.30
N GLU A 70 -2.37 33.74 11.78
CA GLU A 70 -0.91 33.75 11.89
C GLU A 70 -0.50 33.83 13.39
N GLY A 71 0.29 32.83 13.79
CA GLY A 71 0.73 32.69 15.20
C GLY A 71 -0.06 31.67 16.02
N ASP A 72 -1.20 31.14 15.51
CA ASP A 72 -1.89 30.02 16.19
C ASP A 72 -1.00 28.78 16.20
N THR A 73 -0.93 28.12 17.35
CA THR A 73 -0.15 26.90 17.54
C THR A 73 -1.06 25.71 17.85
N LEU A 74 -0.92 24.65 17.04
CA LEU A 74 -1.62 23.39 17.22
C LEU A 74 -0.60 22.32 17.64
N THR A 75 -0.77 21.72 18.80
CA THR A 75 0.11 20.65 19.30
C THR A 75 -0.66 19.34 19.46
N GLY A 76 -0.24 18.34 18.70
CA GLY A 76 -0.84 17.01 18.71
C GLY A 76 -2.10 16.86 17.86
N VAL A 77 -2.52 17.91 17.14
CA VAL A 77 -3.64 17.90 16.19
C VAL A 77 -3.25 18.66 14.93
N THR A 78 -3.87 18.31 13.81
CA THR A 78 -3.73 19.03 12.54
C THR A 78 -5.12 19.28 11.92
N PRO A 79 -5.26 20.24 10.99
CA PRO A 79 -6.50 20.43 10.25
C PRO A 79 -7.01 19.16 9.56
N GLU A 80 -6.11 18.36 9.01
CA GLU A 80 -6.43 17.08 8.36
C GLU A 80 -7.03 16.08 9.36
N ALA A 81 -6.49 16.02 10.56
CA ALA A 81 -7.00 15.16 11.63
C ALA A 81 -8.43 15.50 12.02
N VAL A 82 -8.76 16.79 12.08
CA VAL A 82 -10.12 17.26 12.33
C VAL A 82 -11.04 16.87 11.16
N GLY A 83 -10.61 17.08 9.92
CA GLY A 83 -11.37 16.67 8.73
C GLY A 83 -11.69 15.18 8.70
N ILE A 84 -10.71 14.33 9.07
CA ILE A 84 -10.90 12.87 9.18
C ILE A 84 -11.90 12.53 10.31
N ALA A 85 -11.79 13.15 11.48
CA ALA A 85 -12.72 12.91 12.59
C ALA A 85 -14.17 13.28 12.21
N VAL A 86 -14.38 14.38 11.46
CA VAL A 86 -15.70 14.73 10.91
C VAL A 86 -16.22 13.63 9.98
N ARG A 87 -15.39 13.16 9.03
CA ARG A 87 -15.80 12.09 8.11
C ARG A 87 -16.19 10.81 8.84
N ARG A 88 -15.47 10.47 9.91
CA ARG A 88 -15.80 9.33 10.78
C ARG A 88 -17.12 9.54 11.50
N ALA A 89 -17.38 10.74 12.02
CA ALA A 89 -18.65 11.06 12.61
C ALA A 89 -19.82 10.84 11.63
N LEU A 90 -19.60 11.15 10.35
CA LEU A 90 -20.58 10.92 9.28
C LEU A 90 -20.67 9.44 8.82
N GLY A 91 -19.92 8.53 9.43
CA GLY A 91 -19.83 7.14 8.99
C GLY A 91 -19.12 6.95 7.64
N ALA A 92 -18.38 7.98 7.18
CA ALA A 92 -17.63 7.97 5.94
C ALA A 92 -16.14 7.84 6.23
N ALA A 93 -15.53 6.76 5.76
CA ALA A 93 -14.08 6.57 5.79
C ALA A 93 -13.35 7.60 4.90
N LEU A 94 -12.03 7.72 5.09
CA LEU A 94 -11.17 8.44 4.14
C LEU A 94 -11.37 7.84 2.74
N SER A 95 -11.57 8.71 1.73
CA SER A 95 -11.69 8.28 0.34
C SER A 95 -10.36 8.49 -0.41
N TRP A 96 -10.26 7.90 -1.60
CA TRP A 96 -9.11 8.13 -2.49
C TRP A 96 -8.93 9.60 -2.87
N ASP A 97 -10.04 10.34 -3.02
CA ASP A 97 -10.04 11.77 -3.39
C ASP A 97 -9.52 12.68 -2.27
N ASP A 98 -9.47 12.16 -1.04
CA ASP A 98 -8.94 12.89 0.13
C ASP A 98 -7.40 12.83 0.21
N ILE A 99 -6.73 12.07 -0.66
CA ILE A 99 -5.29 11.83 -0.63
C ILE A 99 -4.60 12.51 -1.81
N ASP A 100 -3.57 13.29 -1.52
CA ASP A 100 -2.70 13.88 -2.54
C ASP A 100 -1.54 12.89 -2.82
N PHE A 101 -1.57 12.26 -3.99
CA PHE A 101 -0.66 11.17 -4.34
C PHE A 101 0.53 11.61 -5.19
N ASP A 102 1.65 10.93 -4.99
CA ASP A 102 2.71 10.82 -6.00
C ASP A 102 2.62 9.48 -6.74
N VAL A 103 3.03 9.46 -8.00
CA VAL A 103 3.27 8.26 -8.80
C VAL A 103 4.74 8.20 -9.18
N ILE A 104 5.39 7.06 -8.95
CA ILE A 104 6.85 6.92 -9.06
C ILE A 104 7.17 5.69 -9.92
N HIS A 105 7.96 5.89 -10.97
CA HIS A 105 8.67 4.80 -11.61
C HIS A 105 10.04 4.69 -10.92
N GLY A 106 10.24 3.63 -10.14
CA GLY A 106 11.45 3.44 -9.34
C GLY A 106 12.69 3.21 -10.20
N PRO A 107 13.88 3.51 -9.67
CA PRO A 107 15.13 3.20 -10.35
C PRO A 107 15.40 1.68 -10.37
N VAL A 108 16.25 1.25 -11.31
CA VAL A 108 16.78 -0.12 -11.33
C VAL A 108 17.81 -0.26 -10.20
N VAL A 109 17.51 -1.11 -9.22
CA VAL A 109 18.33 -1.30 -8.02
C VAL A 109 18.58 -2.79 -7.75
N ASP A 110 19.47 -3.07 -6.78
CA ASP A 110 19.55 -4.43 -6.23
C ASP A 110 18.18 -4.86 -5.67
N PRO A 111 17.76 -6.10 -5.92
CA PRO A 111 16.44 -6.58 -5.50
C PRO A 111 16.09 -6.30 -4.05
N MET A 112 17.03 -6.48 -3.13
CA MET A 112 16.81 -6.30 -1.68
C MET A 112 16.57 -4.83 -1.31
N ILE A 113 17.09 -3.88 -2.07
CA ILE A 113 16.84 -2.44 -1.87
C ILE A 113 15.36 -2.13 -2.04
N ASN A 114 14.68 -2.71 -3.03
CA ASN A 114 13.23 -2.53 -3.21
C ASN A 114 12.44 -3.01 -1.98
N VAL A 115 12.84 -4.15 -1.39
CA VAL A 115 12.19 -4.68 -0.18
C VAL A 115 12.41 -3.76 1.03
N ALA A 116 13.61 -3.18 1.16
CA ALA A 116 13.91 -2.22 2.22
C ALA A 116 13.18 -0.90 2.05
N MET A 117 13.05 -0.41 0.81
CA MET A 117 12.31 0.82 0.50
C MET A 117 10.84 0.75 0.95
N ASP A 118 10.20 -0.40 0.94
CA ASP A 118 8.82 -0.52 1.43
C ASP A 118 8.67 -0.15 2.93
N GLU A 119 9.71 -0.37 3.73
CA GLU A 119 9.70 0.03 5.14
C GLU A 119 10.14 1.48 5.33
N THR A 120 11.25 1.87 4.70
CA THR A 120 11.83 3.22 4.87
C THR A 120 10.92 4.31 4.33
N LEU A 121 10.29 4.09 3.17
CA LEU A 121 9.40 5.07 2.57
C LEU A 121 8.05 5.19 3.32
N VAL A 122 7.56 4.14 3.98
CA VAL A 122 6.41 4.26 4.91
C VAL A 122 6.76 5.17 6.09
N GLU A 123 7.98 5.07 6.62
CA GLU A 123 8.45 5.94 7.70
C GLU A 123 8.53 7.41 7.25
N ASP A 124 8.93 7.67 5.99
CA ASP A 124 8.99 9.01 5.42
C ASP A 124 7.60 9.63 5.21
N VAL A 125 6.65 8.84 4.71
CA VAL A 125 5.26 9.31 4.57
C VAL A 125 4.66 9.59 5.95
N ALA A 126 4.87 8.71 6.93
CA ALA A 126 4.39 8.89 8.28
C ALA A 126 4.99 10.12 8.99
N ALA A 127 6.21 10.50 8.63
CA ALA A 127 6.89 11.69 9.15
C ALA A 127 6.55 12.97 8.36
N GLY A 128 5.68 12.89 7.33
CA GLY A 128 5.32 14.03 6.49
C GLY A 128 6.44 14.52 5.55
N ARG A 129 7.52 13.76 5.39
CA ARG A 129 8.62 14.08 4.46
C ARG A 129 8.28 13.73 3.01
N ARG A 130 7.29 12.87 2.79
CA ARG A 130 6.83 12.39 1.49
C ARG A 130 5.31 12.28 1.48
N LYS A 131 4.69 12.55 0.34
CA LYS A 131 3.27 12.25 0.12
C LYS A 131 3.02 10.74 0.05
N PRO A 132 1.80 10.26 0.32
CA PRO A 132 1.37 8.93 -0.10
C PRO A 132 1.65 8.71 -1.59
N PHE A 133 1.98 7.51 -1.99
CA PHE A 133 2.42 7.25 -3.36
C PHE A 133 2.14 5.83 -3.84
N MET A 134 2.10 5.66 -5.17
CA MET A 134 2.27 4.39 -5.86
C MET A 134 3.67 4.36 -6.51
N ARG A 135 4.44 3.28 -6.29
CA ARG A 135 5.78 3.10 -6.85
C ARG A 135 5.87 1.79 -7.63
N LEU A 136 6.20 1.86 -8.91
CA LEU A 136 6.63 0.71 -9.71
C LEU A 136 8.06 0.32 -9.34
N TRP A 137 8.33 -0.98 -9.23
CA TRP A 137 9.64 -1.53 -8.90
C TRP A 137 10.43 -1.87 -10.17
N GLU A 138 11.73 -1.59 -10.13
CA GLU A 138 12.72 -2.10 -11.08
C GLU A 138 13.92 -2.70 -10.33
N TRP A 139 14.50 -3.78 -10.86
CA TRP A 139 15.60 -4.49 -10.21
C TRP A 139 16.53 -5.14 -11.24
N ASN A 140 17.79 -5.39 -10.85
CA ASN A 140 18.87 -5.84 -11.74
C ASN A 140 19.31 -7.31 -11.52
N GLY A 141 18.67 -8.07 -10.63
CA GLY A 141 19.03 -9.46 -10.33
C GLY A 141 17.85 -10.35 -9.96
N PRO A 142 18.01 -11.68 -10.07
CA PRO A 142 16.98 -12.61 -9.68
C PRO A 142 16.82 -12.69 -8.17
N GLN A 143 15.59 -12.81 -7.68
CA GLN A 143 15.30 -12.98 -6.26
C GLN A 143 14.11 -13.88 -5.98
N VAL A 144 14.11 -14.46 -4.78
CA VAL A 144 12.92 -14.98 -4.13
C VAL A 144 12.59 -14.09 -2.94
N VAL A 145 11.37 -13.57 -2.89
CA VAL A 145 10.87 -12.78 -1.76
C VAL A 145 9.91 -13.63 -0.95
N ILE A 146 10.32 -14.04 0.27
CA ILE A 146 9.46 -14.76 1.19
C ILE A 146 8.68 -13.81 2.10
N GLY A 147 7.48 -14.22 2.50
CA GLY A 147 6.64 -13.46 3.44
C GLY A 147 7.22 -13.44 4.85
N SER A 148 6.81 -12.44 5.62
CA SER A 148 7.30 -12.18 6.98
C SER A 148 7.20 -13.39 7.92
N PHE A 149 6.20 -14.26 7.71
CA PHE A 149 5.88 -15.38 8.60
C PHE A 149 6.17 -16.76 8.00
N GLN A 150 6.77 -16.82 6.81
CA GLN A 150 7.09 -18.09 6.16
C GLN A 150 8.37 -18.71 6.74
N SER A 151 8.38 -20.05 6.86
CA SER A 151 9.59 -20.80 7.16
C SER A 151 10.50 -20.83 5.94
N TYR A 152 11.77 -20.46 6.11
CA TYR A 152 12.75 -20.50 5.03
C TYR A 152 12.87 -21.90 4.44
N GLN A 153 13.03 -22.89 5.28
CA GLN A 153 13.23 -24.29 4.88
C GLN A 153 12.01 -24.88 4.17
N ASN A 154 10.79 -24.42 4.52
CA ASN A 154 9.57 -24.91 3.90
C ASN A 154 9.27 -24.26 2.53
N GLU A 155 9.84 -23.10 2.26
CA GLU A 155 9.56 -22.36 1.02
C GLU A 155 10.68 -22.47 -0.01
N ILE A 156 11.94 -22.66 0.41
CA ILE A 156 13.11 -22.52 -0.45
C ILE A 156 13.71 -23.90 -0.79
N GLN A 157 14.00 -24.11 -2.08
CA GLN A 157 14.84 -25.20 -2.57
C GLN A 157 16.27 -24.66 -2.74
N GLN A 158 17.13 -24.89 -1.75
CA GLN A 158 18.46 -24.31 -1.71
C GLN A 158 19.30 -24.66 -2.94
N ASP A 159 19.25 -25.90 -3.42
CA ASP A 159 20.00 -26.34 -4.61
C ASP A 159 19.65 -25.53 -5.87
N GLY A 160 18.38 -25.14 -6.01
CA GLY A 160 17.91 -24.29 -7.12
C GLY A 160 18.38 -22.85 -6.93
N VAL A 161 18.27 -22.32 -5.71
CA VAL A 161 18.75 -20.97 -5.37
C VAL A 161 20.24 -20.83 -5.67
N ASP A 162 21.06 -21.80 -5.23
CA ASP A 162 22.50 -21.79 -5.45
C ASP A 162 22.85 -21.94 -6.95
N ARG A 163 22.15 -22.83 -7.66
CA ARG A 163 22.36 -23.07 -9.09
C ARG A 163 22.17 -21.83 -9.93
N TYR A 164 21.12 -21.03 -9.61
CA TYR A 164 20.75 -19.87 -10.39
C TYR A 164 21.27 -18.54 -9.81
N GLY A 165 22.02 -18.58 -8.70
CA GLY A 165 22.56 -17.38 -8.04
C GLY A 165 21.47 -16.42 -7.57
N ILE A 166 20.41 -16.95 -6.98
CA ILE A 166 19.23 -16.18 -6.60
C ILE A 166 19.39 -15.60 -5.19
N THR A 167 19.10 -14.32 -5.04
CA THR A 167 19.02 -13.69 -3.73
C THR A 167 17.69 -14.05 -3.05
N VAL A 168 17.74 -14.55 -1.82
CA VAL A 168 16.54 -14.74 -1.01
C VAL A 168 16.39 -13.59 -0.03
N SER A 169 15.27 -12.91 -0.06
CA SER A 169 14.95 -11.82 0.84
C SER A 169 13.63 -12.09 1.58
N ARG A 170 13.50 -11.55 2.79
CA ARG A 170 12.26 -11.60 3.57
C ARG A 170 11.66 -10.23 3.66
N ARG A 171 10.43 -10.07 3.16
CA ARG A 171 9.69 -8.80 3.24
C ARG A 171 9.01 -8.62 4.59
N VAL A 172 8.56 -7.40 4.86
CA VAL A 172 7.85 -7.04 6.12
C VAL A 172 6.38 -7.44 6.13
N THR A 173 5.78 -7.69 4.96
CA THR A 173 4.39 -8.12 4.81
C THR A 173 4.26 -9.64 4.91
N GLY A 174 3.06 -10.13 5.19
CA GLY A 174 2.75 -11.56 5.15
C GLY A 174 2.60 -12.10 3.71
N GLY A 175 1.92 -13.24 3.57
CA GLY A 175 1.64 -13.89 2.29
C GLY A 175 2.70 -14.88 1.83
N GLY A 176 2.50 -15.45 0.63
CA GLY A 176 3.34 -16.50 0.06
C GLY A 176 4.63 -15.99 -0.60
N ALA A 177 5.54 -16.92 -0.90
CA ALA A 177 6.78 -16.62 -1.60
C ALA A 177 6.54 -16.22 -3.06
N MET A 178 7.42 -15.37 -3.58
CA MET A 178 7.40 -14.90 -4.95
C MET A 178 8.77 -15.02 -5.59
N PHE A 179 8.83 -15.63 -6.78
CA PHE A 179 10.03 -15.70 -7.62
C PHE A 179 10.01 -14.56 -8.64
N MET A 180 11.08 -13.79 -8.70
CA MET A 180 11.18 -12.59 -9.53
C MET A 180 12.54 -12.53 -10.23
N GLU A 181 12.53 -12.21 -11.52
CA GLU A 181 13.72 -11.91 -12.33
C GLU A 181 13.55 -10.57 -13.03
N PRO A 182 14.64 -9.89 -13.42
CA PRO A 182 14.54 -8.68 -14.23
C PRO A 182 13.64 -8.91 -15.45
N GLY A 183 12.60 -8.10 -15.61
CA GLY A 183 11.70 -8.17 -16.76
C GLY A 183 10.62 -9.26 -16.73
N ASN A 184 10.58 -10.19 -15.76
CA ASN A 184 9.59 -11.27 -15.74
C ASN A 184 8.32 -10.98 -14.93
N CYS A 185 8.32 -9.91 -14.14
CA CYS A 185 7.20 -9.49 -13.32
C CYS A 185 6.93 -7.98 -13.44
N ILE A 186 5.74 -7.58 -13.03
CA ILE A 186 5.38 -6.19 -12.72
C ILE A 186 5.03 -6.14 -11.24
N THR A 187 5.75 -5.29 -10.51
CA THR A 187 5.54 -5.10 -9.07
C THR A 187 5.32 -3.63 -8.77
N TYR A 188 4.35 -3.34 -7.91
CA TYR A 188 4.18 -2.01 -7.35
C TYR A 188 4.00 -2.05 -5.84
N SER A 189 4.36 -0.95 -5.18
CA SER A 189 4.01 -0.66 -3.78
C SER A 189 3.14 0.58 -3.71
N LEU A 190 2.09 0.51 -2.92
CA LEU A 190 1.21 1.61 -2.57
C LEU A 190 1.40 1.92 -1.09
N VAL A 191 1.88 3.12 -0.77
CA VAL A 191 2.03 3.61 0.61
C VAL A 191 0.97 4.66 0.88
N ILE A 192 0.09 4.38 1.84
CA ILE A 192 -1.14 5.13 2.11
C ILE A 192 -1.48 5.23 3.60
N PRO A 193 -2.33 6.19 4.00
CA PRO A 193 -2.92 6.21 5.32
C PRO A 193 -3.78 4.95 5.55
N THR A 194 -3.63 4.31 6.71
CA THR A 194 -4.46 3.15 7.12
C THR A 194 -5.95 3.52 7.21
N ALA A 195 -6.24 4.80 7.43
CA ALA A 195 -7.61 5.33 7.47
C ALA A 195 -8.39 5.09 6.16
N LEU A 196 -7.70 4.92 5.01
CA LEU A 196 -8.37 4.60 3.74
C LEU A 196 -9.10 3.25 3.77
N VAL A 197 -8.61 2.30 4.57
CA VAL A 197 -9.18 0.95 4.72
C VAL A 197 -9.69 0.69 6.14
N GLU A 198 -10.01 1.76 6.86
CA GLU A 198 -10.51 1.63 8.23
C GLU A 198 -11.88 0.94 8.24
N GLY A 199 -12.06 0.02 9.20
CA GLY A 199 -13.26 -0.79 9.29
C GLY A 199 -13.34 -1.95 8.29
N MET A 200 -12.42 -2.03 7.31
CA MET A 200 -12.36 -3.15 6.36
C MET A 200 -11.55 -4.32 6.91
N SER A 201 -12.07 -5.52 6.73
CA SER A 201 -11.28 -6.75 6.87
C SER A 201 -10.16 -6.79 5.82
N PHE A 202 -9.17 -7.69 5.99
CA PHE A 202 -8.15 -7.89 4.95
C PHE A 202 -8.77 -8.32 3.62
N GLU A 203 -9.78 -9.18 3.64
CA GLU A 203 -10.49 -9.66 2.47
C GLU A 203 -11.20 -8.54 1.69
N GLN A 204 -11.74 -7.56 2.39
CA GLN A 204 -12.38 -6.38 1.79
C GLN A 204 -11.34 -5.36 1.30
N ALA A 205 -10.25 -5.17 2.04
CA ALA A 205 -9.23 -4.17 1.73
C ALA A 205 -8.43 -4.49 0.47
N TYR A 206 -8.12 -5.78 0.21
CA TYR A 206 -7.34 -6.17 -0.97
C TYR A 206 -8.02 -5.75 -2.29
N PRO A 207 -9.25 -6.19 -2.62
CA PRO A 207 -9.90 -5.80 -3.86
C PRO A 207 -10.21 -4.30 -3.93
N TYR A 208 -10.45 -3.63 -2.79
CA TYR A 208 -10.65 -2.20 -2.74
C TYR A 208 -9.38 -1.43 -3.14
N LEU A 209 -8.23 -1.83 -2.63
CA LEU A 209 -6.94 -1.18 -2.93
C LEU A 209 -6.47 -1.48 -4.36
N ASP A 210 -6.87 -2.60 -4.94
CA ASP A 210 -6.46 -3.04 -6.28
C ASP A 210 -7.53 -2.77 -7.35
N GLN A 211 -8.62 -2.05 -7.05
CA GLN A 211 -9.66 -1.74 -8.03
C GLN A 211 -9.09 -1.07 -9.28
N TRP A 212 -8.17 -0.13 -9.11
CA TRP A 212 -7.50 0.56 -10.21
C TRP A 212 -6.66 -0.39 -11.08
N VAL A 213 -6.05 -1.42 -10.47
CA VAL A 213 -5.31 -2.49 -11.18
C VAL A 213 -6.26 -3.29 -12.04
N MET A 214 -7.42 -3.67 -11.51
CA MET A 214 -8.43 -4.41 -12.26
C MET A 214 -8.93 -3.60 -13.47
N GLU A 215 -9.06 -2.29 -13.34
CA GLU A 215 -9.43 -1.40 -14.45
C GLU A 215 -8.34 -1.36 -15.53
N VAL A 216 -7.04 -1.36 -15.14
CA VAL A 216 -5.94 -1.44 -16.11
C VAL A 216 -5.93 -2.78 -16.83
N LEU A 217 -6.10 -3.88 -16.09
CA LEU A 217 -6.15 -5.22 -16.68
C LEU A 217 -7.30 -5.34 -17.70
N ASP A 218 -8.47 -4.81 -17.38
CA ASP A 218 -9.62 -4.78 -18.30
C ASP A 218 -9.32 -3.95 -19.56
N LYS A 219 -8.72 -2.76 -19.44
CA LYS A 219 -8.27 -1.92 -20.57
C LYS A 219 -7.25 -2.65 -21.47
N LEU A 220 -6.42 -3.50 -20.89
CA LEU A 220 -5.45 -4.34 -21.63
C LEU A 220 -6.08 -5.60 -22.22
N GLY A 221 -7.39 -5.80 -22.05
CA GLY A 221 -8.12 -6.98 -22.54
C GLY A 221 -7.94 -8.23 -21.67
N ILE A 222 -7.39 -8.10 -20.48
CA ILE A 222 -7.20 -9.20 -19.53
C ILE A 222 -8.43 -9.31 -18.63
N LYS A 223 -9.19 -10.40 -18.79
CA LYS A 223 -10.34 -10.69 -17.93
C LYS A 223 -9.87 -11.30 -16.62
N ALA A 224 -9.62 -10.43 -15.64
CA ALA A 224 -9.17 -10.81 -14.33
C ALA A 224 -10.31 -10.74 -13.30
N THR A 225 -10.20 -11.57 -12.26
CA THR A 225 -11.06 -11.53 -11.07
C THR A 225 -10.20 -11.57 -9.82
N TYR A 226 -10.72 -10.98 -8.76
CA TYR A 226 -10.08 -11.08 -7.45
C TYR A 226 -10.51 -12.38 -6.76
N VAL A 227 -9.53 -13.20 -6.41
CA VAL A 227 -9.78 -14.48 -5.72
C VAL A 227 -9.33 -14.35 -4.26
N PRO A 228 -10.21 -14.60 -3.30
CA PRO A 228 -9.84 -14.56 -1.90
C PRO A 228 -8.66 -15.50 -1.55
N LEU A 229 -7.77 -15.05 -0.69
CA LEU A 229 -7.80 -13.77 0.04
C LEU A 229 -7.24 -12.59 -0.77
N ASN A 230 -6.17 -12.80 -1.57
CA ASN A 230 -5.25 -11.78 -2.07
C ASN A 230 -4.69 -12.10 -3.47
N ASP A 231 -5.35 -12.96 -4.23
CA ASP A 231 -4.91 -13.37 -5.57
C ASP A 231 -5.70 -12.64 -6.66
N ILE A 232 -5.02 -12.20 -7.71
CA ILE A 232 -5.60 -11.75 -8.97
C ILE A 232 -5.44 -12.89 -9.97
N ALA A 233 -6.52 -13.34 -10.59
CA ALA A 233 -6.52 -14.50 -11.48
C ALA A 233 -7.41 -14.28 -12.71
N SER A 234 -7.01 -14.89 -13.83
CA SER A 234 -7.86 -15.13 -15.01
C SER A 234 -8.55 -16.49 -14.91
N GLU A 235 -9.35 -16.84 -15.89
CA GLU A 235 -9.91 -18.19 -16.03
C GLU A 235 -8.83 -19.27 -16.24
N PHE A 236 -7.64 -18.90 -16.72
CA PHE A 236 -6.54 -19.81 -17.02
C PHE A 236 -5.55 -19.98 -15.86
N GLY A 237 -5.51 -19.05 -14.90
CA GLY A 237 -4.61 -19.16 -13.78
C GLY A 237 -4.38 -17.86 -13.01
N LYS A 238 -3.42 -17.93 -12.09
CA LYS A 238 -3.03 -16.79 -11.24
C LYS A 238 -2.19 -15.81 -12.06
N ILE A 239 -2.61 -14.55 -12.08
CA ILE A 239 -1.85 -13.42 -12.65
C ILE A 239 -0.91 -12.84 -11.60
N GLY A 240 -1.40 -12.57 -10.39
CA GLY A 240 -0.63 -11.92 -9.35
C GLY A 240 -1.14 -12.18 -7.95
N GLY A 241 -0.42 -11.65 -6.99
CA GLY A 241 -0.80 -11.71 -5.58
C GLY A 241 -0.39 -10.45 -4.83
N ALA A 242 -1.24 -10.06 -3.89
CA ALA A 242 -1.06 -8.89 -3.05
C ALA A 242 -0.59 -9.27 -1.65
N ALA A 243 0.06 -8.34 -0.96
CA ALA A 243 0.33 -8.42 0.46
C ALA A 243 0.32 -7.01 1.06
N GLN A 244 -0.02 -6.90 2.35
CA GLN A 244 -0.05 -5.62 3.03
C GLN A 244 0.49 -5.71 4.46
N LYS A 245 0.93 -4.58 4.97
CA LYS A 245 1.26 -4.38 6.38
C LYS A 245 0.79 -3.01 6.83
N ARG A 246 0.09 -2.97 7.96
CA ARG A 246 -0.35 -1.75 8.65
C ARG A 246 0.57 -1.50 9.83
N TRP A 247 1.05 -0.26 10.00
CA TRP A 247 1.88 0.15 11.13
C TRP A 247 1.09 0.96 12.14
N ALA A 248 1.56 0.97 13.38
CA ALA A 248 0.97 1.77 14.45
C ALA A 248 1.10 3.29 14.23
N ASN A 249 1.96 3.71 13.29
CA ASN A 249 2.12 5.11 12.88
C ASN A 249 0.99 5.64 11.99
N GLY A 250 -0.06 4.84 11.71
CA GLY A 250 -1.22 5.24 10.92
C GLY A 250 -1.07 5.08 9.41
N TYR A 251 0.03 4.49 8.95
CA TYR A 251 0.28 4.23 7.52
C TYR A 251 0.45 2.74 7.23
N MET A 252 0.34 2.40 5.97
CA MET A 252 0.48 1.02 5.50
C MET A 252 1.20 0.96 4.15
N VAL A 253 1.81 -0.19 3.88
CA VAL A 253 2.18 -0.61 2.54
C VAL A 253 1.24 -1.70 2.05
N HIS A 254 0.81 -1.57 0.82
CA HIS A 254 0.17 -2.61 0.04
C HIS A 254 0.97 -2.79 -1.23
N HIS A 255 1.41 -4.01 -1.52
CA HIS A 255 2.16 -4.29 -2.73
C HIS A 255 1.63 -5.52 -3.46
N VAL A 256 1.76 -5.50 -4.77
CA VAL A 256 1.32 -6.56 -5.66
C VAL A 256 2.46 -6.92 -6.60
N THR A 257 2.63 -8.21 -6.84
CA THR A 257 3.48 -8.70 -7.92
C THR A 257 2.65 -9.52 -8.88
N MET A 258 2.74 -9.17 -10.16
CA MET A 258 2.04 -9.81 -11.27
C MET A 258 3.03 -10.47 -12.21
N ALA A 259 2.72 -11.67 -12.67
CA ALA A 259 3.50 -12.41 -13.64
C ALA A 259 3.38 -11.75 -15.02
N TYR A 260 4.51 -11.33 -15.59
CA TYR A 260 4.58 -10.88 -16.97
C TYR A 260 5.04 -12.00 -17.91
N ASP A 261 6.19 -12.63 -17.62
CA ASP A 261 6.79 -13.71 -18.42
C ASP A 261 7.63 -14.64 -17.52
N ILE A 262 6.99 -15.28 -16.55
CA ILE A 262 7.66 -16.12 -15.55
C ILE A 262 8.05 -17.47 -16.13
N ASP A 263 9.33 -17.87 -15.94
CA ASP A 263 9.78 -19.24 -16.14
C ASP A 263 9.25 -20.15 -15.02
N ALA A 264 8.16 -20.87 -15.31
CA ALA A 264 7.51 -21.77 -14.36
C ALA A 264 8.39 -22.98 -14.00
N ILE A 265 9.31 -23.41 -14.87
CA ILE A 265 10.22 -24.53 -14.59
C ILE A 265 11.22 -24.07 -13.53
N LYS A 266 11.89 -22.97 -13.78
CA LYS A 266 12.86 -22.38 -12.87
C LYS A 266 12.21 -22.01 -11.52
N MET A 267 11.02 -21.44 -11.54
CA MET A 267 10.27 -21.16 -10.31
C MET A 267 10.04 -22.42 -9.48
N ASN A 268 9.70 -23.56 -10.10
CA ASN A 268 9.50 -24.83 -9.41
C ASN A 268 10.82 -25.46 -8.89
N GLU A 269 11.97 -25.07 -9.43
CA GLU A 269 13.28 -25.52 -8.95
C GLU A 269 13.80 -24.70 -7.77
N VAL A 270 13.27 -23.50 -7.54
CA VAL A 270 13.70 -22.60 -6.45
C VAL A 270 12.69 -22.50 -5.30
N LEU A 271 11.40 -22.75 -5.58
CA LEU A 271 10.35 -22.72 -4.56
C LEU A 271 9.85 -24.14 -4.25
N ARG A 272 9.68 -24.43 -2.97
CA ARG A 272 8.95 -25.62 -2.53
C ARG A 272 7.45 -25.34 -2.62
N ILE A 273 6.83 -25.71 -3.71
CA ILE A 273 5.37 -25.66 -3.82
C ILE A 273 4.82 -26.81 -2.97
N GLY A 274 4.18 -26.46 -1.85
CA GLY A 274 3.79 -27.41 -0.80
C GLY A 274 3.02 -28.62 -1.30
N MET A 275 3.61 -29.80 -1.13
CA MET A 275 3.02 -31.12 -1.48
C MET A 275 1.69 -31.37 -0.73
N GLU A 276 1.43 -30.73 0.40
CA GLU A 276 0.16 -30.87 1.15
C GLU A 276 -1.04 -30.28 0.41
N LYS A 277 -0.86 -29.22 -0.39
CA LYS A 277 -1.93 -28.68 -1.26
C LYS A 277 -2.28 -29.63 -2.41
N ILE A 278 -1.46 -30.62 -2.68
CA ILE A 278 -1.66 -31.64 -3.72
C ILE A 278 -2.41 -32.85 -3.16
N ARG A 279 -2.33 -33.13 -1.85
CA ARG A 279 -2.93 -34.32 -1.22
C ARG A 279 -4.44 -34.25 -1.04
N ASP A 280 -5.01 -33.06 -0.80
CA ASP A 280 -6.44 -32.92 -0.47
C ASP A 280 -7.40 -32.89 -1.67
N LYS A 281 -6.91 -32.82 -2.88
CA LYS A 281 -7.76 -32.78 -4.09
C LYS A 281 -7.27 -33.74 -5.17
N GLY A 282 -7.21 -35.02 -4.91
CA GLY A 282 -7.17 -36.18 -5.82
C GLY A 282 -6.94 -36.00 -7.34
N THR A 283 -6.43 -34.88 -7.80
CA THR A 283 -6.15 -34.56 -9.19
C THR A 283 -4.79 -33.91 -9.38
N ARG A 284 -4.02 -34.40 -10.34
CA ARG A 284 -2.70 -33.89 -10.76
C ARG A 284 -2.67 -32.45 -11.30
N SER A 285 -3.64 -31.61 -11.00
CA SER A 285 -3.79 -30.26 -11.57
C SER A 285 -3.70 -29.11 -10.56
N ALA A 286 -3.03 -29.30 -9.42
CA ALA A 286 -2.99 -28.30 -8.35
C ALA A 286 -1.68 -27.50 -8.27
N VAL A 287 -0.86 -27.44 -9.29
CA VAL A 287 0.02 -26.30 -9.51
C VAL A 287 -0.92 -25.19 -9.96
N LYS A 288 -1.16 -24.17 -9.12
CA LYS A 288 -1.90 -22.97 -9.56
C LYS A 288 -1.16 -22.48 -10.80
N ARG A 289 -1.74 -22.70 -11.96
CA ARG A 289 -1.15 -22.32 -13.23
C ARG A 289 -0.98 -20.82 -13.20
N VAL A 290 0.24 -20.36 -13.37
CA VAL A 290 0.51 -18.94 -13.59
C VAL A 290 0.03 -18.60 -15.00
N ASP A 291 -0.68 -17.48 -15.14
CA ASP A 291 -1.14 -16.97 -16.43
C ASP A 291 -0.51 -15.62 -16.69
N PRO A 292 0.70 -15.58 -17.31
CA PRO A 292 1.47 -14.37 -17.50
C PRO A 292 0.78 -13.38 -18.44
N MET A 293 0.89 -12.09 -18.14
CA MET A 293 0.27 -11.02 -18.94
C MET A 293 0.78 -10.98 -20.38
N ARG A 294 2.06 -11.32 -20.61
CA ARG A 294 2.63 -11.37 -21.96
C ARG A 294 1.88 -12.33 -22.87
N SER A 295 1.55 -13.53 -22.39
CA SER A 295 0.83 -14.53 -23.18
C SER A 295 -0.62 -14.11 -23.49
N GLN A 296 -1.21 -13.27 -22.65
CA GLN A 296 -2.58 -12.80 -22.80
C GLN A 296 -2.68 -11.58 -23.73
N THR A 297 -1.70 -10.66 -23.66
CA THR A 297 -1.75 -9.37 -24.37
C THR A 297 -0.85 -9.28 -25.58
N GLY A 298 0.28 -10.02 -25.60
CA GLY A 298 1.34 -9.86 -26.60
C GLY A 298 2.12 -8.54 -26.48
N LEU A 299 1.80 -7.69 -25.51
CA LEU A 299 2.42 -6.37 -25.34
C LEU A 299 3.80 -6.47 -24.68
N PRO A 300 4.74 -5.56 -25.02
CA PRO A 300 5.97 -5.39 -24.26
C PRO A 300 5.70 -4.99 -22.81
N ARG A 301 6.58 -5.40 -21.89
CA ARG A 301 6.45 -5.10 -20.44
C ARG A 301 6.35 -3.59 -20.18
N GLU A 302 7.14 -2.82 -20.91
CA GLU A 302 7.21 -1.36 -20.77
C GLU A 302 5.89 -0.67 -21.10
N GLU A 303 5.15 -1.18 -22.09
CA GLU A 303 3.82 -0.64 -22.44
C GLU A 303 2.80 -0.95 -21.33
N ILE A 304 2.88 -2.13 -20.73
CA ILE A 304 2.02 -2.49 -19.60
C ILE A 304 2.37 -1.63 -18.38
N LEU A 305 3.66 -1.47 -18.05
CA LEU A 305 4.11 -0.58 -16.97
C LEU A 305 3.61 0.86 -17.17
N GLN A 306 3.71 1.38 -18.39
CA GLN A 306 3.24 2.72 -18.73
C GLN A 306 1.72 2.83 -18.54
N ALA A 307 0.95 1.79 -18.93
CA ALA A 307 -0.49 1.78 -18.71
C ALA A 307 -0.86 1.84 -17.23
N PHE A 308 -0.15 1.11 -16.35
CA PHE A 308 -0.34 1.18 -14.90
C PHE A 308 0.01 2.57 -14.34
N PHE A 309 1.13 3.13 -14.79
CA PHE A 309 1.60 4.45 -14.35
C PHE A 309 0.61 5.55 -14.73
N ASP A 310 0.22 5.60 -16.00
CA ASP A 310 -0.67 6.63 -16.52
C ASP A 310 -2.07 6.53 -15.92
N HIS A 311 -2.60 5.30 -15.79
CA HIS A 311 -3.92 5.11 -15.21
C HIS A 311 -3.98 5.57 -13.75
N PHE A 312 -2.98 5.22 -12.92
CA PHE A 312 -2.93 5.68 -11.53
C PHE A 312 -2.82 7.20 -11.46
N LYS A 313 -1.94 7.78 -12.29
CA LYS A 313 -1.75 9.22 -12.39
C LYS A 313 -3.03 9.97 -12.72
N GLU A 314 -3.75 9.51 -13.75
CA GLU A 314 -4.99 10.14 -14.22
C GLU A 314 -6.13 9.96 -13.21
N LYS A 315 -6.33 8.72 -12.73
CA LYS A 315 -7.44 8.38 -11.84
C LYS A 315 -7.39 9.15 -10.52
N TYR A 316 -6.19 9.30 -9.94
CA TYR A 316 -6.00 9.93 -8.63
C TYR A 316 -5.37 11.32 -8.71
N ASN A 317 -5.27 11.90 -9.90
CA ASN A 317 -4.63 13.19 -10.14
C ASN A 317 -3.24 13.27 -9.49
N ALA A 318 -2.46 12.18 -9.56
CA ALA A 318 -1.19 12.04 -8.88
C ALA A 318 -0.09 12.87 -9.54
N THR A 319 0.82 13.42 -8.74
CA THR A 319 2.01 14.13 -9.21
C THR A 319 3.12 13.11 -9.51
N VAL A 320 3.94 13.36 -10.53
CA VAL A 320 5.11 12.51 -10.79
C VAL A 320 6.16 12.78 -9.72
N GLY A 321 6.45 11.76 -8.92
CA GLY A 321 7.48 11.78 -7.88
C GLY A 321 8.76 11.03 -8.31
N THR A 322 9.77 11.06 -7.46
CA THR A 322 11.06 10.38 -7.68
C THR A 322 11.55 9.69 -6.41
N ILE A 323 12.42 8.70 -6.58
CA ILE A 323 13.28 8.16 -5.51
C ILE A 323 14.59 8.92 -5.57
N THR A 324 14.98 9.53 -4.46
CA THR A 324 16.20 10.33 -4.34
C THR A 324 17.42 9.47 -3.97
N ASP A 325 18.62 10.01 -4.12
CA ASP A 325 19.83 9.34 -3.65
C ASP A 325 19.82 9.13 -2.13
N GLU A 326 19.19 10.05 -1.38
CA GLU A 326 19.02 9.92 0.07
C GLU A 326 18.09 8.74 0.42
N ASP A 327 16.96 8.59 -0.27
CA ASP A 327 16.05 7.43 -0.10
C ASP A 327 16.80 6.12 -0.33
N LEU A 328 17.64 6.06 -1.39
CA LEU A 328 18.43 4.89 -1.71
C LEU A 328 19.50 4.60 -0.65
N GLU A 329 20.15 5.63 -0.13
CA GLU A 329 21.16 5.46 0.93
C GLU A 329 20.52 4.95 2.23
N VAL A 330 19.39 5.50 2.64
CA VAL A 330 18.63 5.02 3.81
C VAL A 330 18.20 3.56 3.60
N ALA A 331 17.75 3.21 2.40
CA ALA A 331 17.37 1.83 2.08
C ALA A 331 18.57 0.87 2.10
N ARG A 332 19.77 1.28 1.61
CA ARG A 332 21.01 0.48 1.71
C ARG A 332 21.40 0.23 3.16
N GLN A 333 21.39 1.25 3.99
CA GLN A 333 21.66 1.12 5.43
C GLN A 333 20.65 0.20 6.11
N ARG A 334 19.37 0.27 5.70
CA ARG A 334 18.34 -0.65 6.20
C ARG A 334 18.59 -2.08 5.72
N CYS A 335 19.09 -2.31 4.52
CA CYS A 335 19.53 -3.63 4.08
C CYS A 335 20.66 -4.16 4.96
N GLU A 336 21.71 -3.41 5.20
CA GLU A 336 22.85 -3.82 6.01
C GLU A 336 22.48 -4.12 7.47
N THR A 337 21.59 -3.31 8.04
CA THR A 337 21.19 -3.42 9.45
C THR A 337 20.07 -4.42 9.71
N LYS A 338 19.30 -4.80 8.67
CA LYS A 338 18.15 -5.69 8.83
C LYS A 338 18.00 -6.69 7.69
N PHE A 339 17.69 -6.26 6.46
CA PHE A 339 17.16 -7.16 5.44
C PHE A 339 18.18 -8.17 4.90
N ALA A 340 19.48 -7.83 4.88
CA ALA A 340 20.56 -8.72 4.47
C ALA A 340 21.11 -9.59 5.63
N ARG A 341 20.61 -9.40 6.85
CA ARG A 341 21.08 -10.18 7.99
C ARG A 341 20.45 -11.55 8.04
N GLU A 342 21.26 -12.55 8.33
CA GLU A 342 20.82 -13.94 8.52
C GLU A 342 19.70 -14.05 9.58
N GLU A 343 19.78 -13.29 10.67
CA GLU A 343 18.77 -13.28 11.73
C GLU A 343 17.41 -12.78 11.23
N TRP A 344 17.39 -11.94 10.19
CA TRP A 344 16.14 -11.52 9.59
C TRP A 344 15.64 -12.50 8.53
N VAL A 345 16.51 -12.92 7.61
CA VAL A 345 16.14 -13.83 6.51
C VAL A 345 15.68 -15.16 7.08
N HIS A 346 16.43 -15.73 8.04
CA HIS A 346 16.17 -17.02 8.68
C HIS A 346 15.44 -16.93 10.03
N ARG A 347 14.80 -15.79 10.34
CA ARG A 347 14.09 -15.62 11.63
C ARG A 347 13.04 -16.70 11.93
N ILE A 348 12.54 -17.35 10.87
CA ILE A 348 11.69 -18.54 10.93
C ILE A 348 12.39 -19.57 10.04
N PRO A 349 13.04 -20.56 10.67
CA PRO A 349 13.83 -21.58 9.97
C PRO A 349 12.98 -22.53 9.11
#